data_992e156bf5b9959f6fe9aaf5b2d7675f
#
_entry.id   992e156bf5b9959f6fe9aaf5b2d7675f
#
_cell.length_a   1.000
_cell.length_b   1.000
_cell.length_c   1.000
_cell.angle_alpha   90.00
_cell.angle_beta   90.00
_cell.angle_gamma   90.00
#
_symmetry.space_group_name_H-M   'P 1'
#
loop_
_entity.id
_entity.type
_entity.pdbx_description
1 polymer ?
#
loop_
_entity_poly.entity_id
_entity_poly.type
_entity_poly.pdbx_seq_one_letter_code
_entity_poly.pdbx_strand_id
1 'polypeptide(L)'
;MFGVMQYFTAVRYRMPIPVQPLKAVAVIVITQKIAPGVLYGGGLAIGIAMLLLTVTGGITWLARVVPKSVVRGLQLGLGIQLATLALRDYVRADGARGYVLAAIGFLIIITLLGNRRIPAAIPVIVLGVVYAFVYNLSGADFANAAGITLPQFHAPAMSDITAGFLVLAL
;
A
#
# COMPACT_ATOMS: atom_id res chain seq x y z
N MET A 1 0.15 -13.58 3.75
CA MET A 1 1.58 -13.68 3.41
C MET A 1 2.41 -12.58 4.05
N PHE A 2 2.06 -11.29 3.92
CA PHE A 2 2.82 -10.17 4.53
C PHE A 2 2.98 -10.27 6.05
N GLY A 3 1.95 -10.69 6.80
CA GLY A 3 2.02 -10.84 8.25
C GLY A 3 3.09 -11.86 8.70
N VAL A 4 3.24 -12.95 7.97
CA VAL A 4 4.27 -13.98 8.26
C VAL A 4 5.66 -13.41 8.01
N MET A 5 5.85 -12.65 6.90
CA MET A 5 7.13 -12.00 6.62
C MET A 5 7.46 -10.93 7.66
N GLN A 6 6.48 -10.13 8.09
CA GLN A 6 6.68 -9.14 9.15
C GLN A 6 7.05 -9.79 10.49
N TYR A 7 6.39 -10.89 10.84
CA TYR A 7 6.72 -11.64 12.05
C TYR A 7 8.16 -12.17 11.99
N PHE A 8 8.55 -12.78 10.86
CA PHE A 8 9.90 -13.32 10.69
C PHE A 8 10.98 -12.23 10.75
N THR A 9 10.78 -11.09 10.09
CA THR A 9 11.71 -9.96 10.16
C THR A 9 11.76 -9.35 11.55
N ALA A 10 10.62 -9.22 12.23
CA ALA A 10 10.57 -8.70 13.61
C ALA A 10 11.36 -9.58 14.58
N VAL A 11 11.21 -10.89 14.49
CA VAL A 11 11.95 -11.86 15.33
C VAL A 11 13.44 -11.84 14.99
N ARG A 12 13.79 -11.81 13.69
CA ARG A 12 15.21 -11.85 13.24
C ARG A 12 15.99 -10.60 13.59
N TYR A 13 15.37 -9.44 13.46
CA TYR A 13 16.02 -8.12 13.66
C TYR A 13 15.68 -7.49 15.01
N ARG A 14 14.81 -8.10 15.81
CA ARG A 14 14.27 -7.56 17.08
C ARG A 14 13.69 -6.15 16.94
N MET A 15 13.21 -5.84 15.75
CA MET A 15 12.56 -4.57 15.42
C MET A 15 11.35 -4.84 14.51
N PRO A 16 10.21 -4.15 14.73
CA PRO A 16 9.08 -4.24 13.82
C PRO A 16 9.42 -3.54 12.50
N ILE A 17 9.97 -4.29 11.55
CA ILE A 17 10.26 -3.77 10.20
C ILE A 17 9.01 -3.98 9.34
N PRO A 18 8.32 -2.92 8.93
CA PRO A 18 7.14 -3.08 8.10
C PRO A 18 7.54 -3.55 6.69
N VAL A 19 7.22 -4.80 6.37
CA VAL A 19 7.29 -5.31 5.00
C VAL A 19 6.02 -4.84 4.29
N GLN A 20 6.12 -3.83 3.46
CA GLN A 20 4.98 -3.27 2.74
C GLN A 20 5.20 -3.39 1.23
N PRO A 21 4.13 -3.70 0.47
CA PRO A 21 4.18 -3.58 -0.98
C PRO A 21 4.43 -2.12 -1.36
N LEU A 22 5.00 -1.92 -2.53
CA LEU A 22 5.25 -0.59 -3.09
C LEU A 22 3.93 0.19 -3.20
N LYS A 23 3.70 1.13 -2.31
CA LYS A 23 2.44 1.92 -2.26
C LYS A 23 2.21 2.70 -3.55
N ALA A 24 3.27 3.21 -4.17
CA ALA A 24 3.19 3.88 -5.46
C ALA A 24 2.62 2.97 -6.55
N VAL A 25 3.05 1.70 -6.57
CA VAL A 25 2.56 0.70 -7.51
C VAL A 25 1.06 0.46 -7.33
N ALA A 26 0.57 0.40 -6.10
CA ALA A 26 -0.87 0.24 -5.86
C ALA A 26 -1.69 1.37 -6.49
N VAL A 27 -1.23 2.62 -6.35
CA VAL A 27 -1.89 3.78 -6.98
C VAL A 27 -1.87 3.66 -8.50
N ILE A 28 -0.72 3.32 -9.09
CA ILE A 28 -0.58 3.17 -10.55
C ILE A 28 -1.49 2.05 -11.06
N VAL A 29 -1.52 0.91 -10.38
CA VAL A 29 -2.37 -0.24 -10.75
C VAL A 29 -3.85 0.12 -10.75
N ILE A 30 -4.31 0.84 -9.71
CA ILE A 30 -5.72 1.24 -9.60
C ILE A 30 -6.08 2.28 -10.66
N THR A 31 -5.21 3.28 -10.89
CA THR A 31 -5.50 4.37 -11.82
C THR A 31 -5.39 3.94 -13.29
N GLN A 32 -4.43 3.09 -13.63
CA GLN A 32 -4.16 2.66 -15.00
C GLN A 32 -4.78 1.30 -15.34
N LYS A 33 -5.45 0.62 -14.39
CA LYS A 33 -6.07 -0.70 -14.57
C LYS A 33 -5.11 -1.72 -15.20
N ILE A 34 -3.89 -1.78 -14.68
CA ILE A 34 -2.82 -2.62 -15.22
C ILE A 34 -3.20 -4.10 -15.14
N ALA A 35 -2.92 -4.85 -16.20
CA ALA A 35 -3.17 -6.28 -16.24
C ALA A 35 -2.36 -7.03 -15.17
N PRO A 36 -2.92 -8.06 -14.53
CA PRO A 36 -2.24 -8.80 -13.46
C PRO A 36 -0.89 -9.39 -13.87
N GLY A 37 -0.74 -9.85 -15.11
CA GLY A 37 0.53 -10.37 -15.64
C GLY A 37 1.65 -9.34 -15.58
N VAL A 38 1.37 -8.10 -16.03
CA VAL A 38 2.32 -6.99 -16.03
C VAL A 38 2.72 -6.60 -14.59
N LEU A 39 1.77 -6.68 -13.65
CA LEU A 39 2.03 -6.43 -12.24
C LEU A 39 3.00 -7.47 -11.64
N TYR A 40 2.77 -8.76 -11.94
CA TYR A 40 3.65 -9.85 -11.49
C TYR A 40 5.04 -9.76 -12.13
N GLY A 41 5.09 -9.48 -13.43
CA GLY A 41 6.33 -9.28 -14.18
C GLY A 41 7.15 -8.11 -13.63
N GLY A 42 6.51 -6.97 -13.40
CA GLY A 42 7.15 -5.79 -12.82
C GLY A 42 7.63 -6.01 -11.40
N GLY A 43 6.83 -6.69 -10.57
CA GLY A 43 7.23 -7.07 -9.20
C GLY A 43 8.46 -7.95 -9.18
N LEU A 44 8.53 -8.93 -10.09
CA LEU A 44 9.69 -9.83 -10.25
C LEU A 44 10.93 -9.06 -10.72
N ALA A 45 10.77 -8.20 -11.72
CA ALA A 45 11.86 -7.36 -12.24
C ALA A 45 12.45 -6.45 -11.16
N ILE A 46 11.60 -5.75 -10.40
CA ILE A 46 12.03 -4.91 -9.29
C ILE A 46 12.69 -5.76 -8.20
N GLY A 47 12.12 -6.92 -7.87
CA GLY A 47 12.69 -7.84 -6.89
C GLY A 47 14.12 -8.28 -7.28
N ILE A 48 14.33 -8.65 -8.53
CA ILE A 48 15.65 -9.00 -9.05
C ILE A 48 16.62 -7.79 -9.00
N ALA A 49 16.17 -6.61 -9.45
CA ALA A 49 16.98 -5.40 -9.41
C ALA A 49 17.41 -5.04 -7.98
N MET A 50 16.49 -5.13 -7.03
CA MET A 50 16.78 -4.87 -5.61
C MET A 50 17.72 -5.93 -5.01
N LEU A 51 17.58 -7.19 -5.42
CA LEU A 51 18.49 -8.26 -5.02
C LEU A 51 19.91 -8.00 -5.53
N LEU A 52 20.05 -7.66 -6.81
CA LEU A 52 21.33 -7.32 -7.41
C LEU A 52 21.97 -6.11 -6.70
N LEU A 53 21.22 -5.05 -6.47
CA LEU A 53 21.69 -3.88 -5.71
C LEU A 53 22.12 -4.24 -4.28
N THR A 54 21.43 -5.19 -3.66
CA THR A 54 21.79 -5.65 -2.31
C THR A 54 23.10 -6.40 -2.31
N VAL A 55 23.26 -7.38 -3.21
CA VAL A 55 24.46 -8.22 -3.29
C VAL A 55 25.69 -7.41 -3.70
N THR A 56 25.54 -6.44 -4.61
CA THR A 56 26.62 -5.56 -5.05
C THR A 56 26.93 -4.41 -4.07
N GLY A 57 26.15 -4.25 -3.00
CA GLY A 57 26.27 -3.11 -2.09
C GLY A 57 25.73 -1.79 -2.65
N GLY A 58 25.14 -1.81 -3.84
CA GLY A 58 24.59 -0.64 -4.52
C GLY A 58 23.51 0.09 -3.72
N ILE A 59 22.76 -0.62 -2.86
CA ILE A 59 21.78 0.01 -1.95
C ILE A 59 22.47 0.99 -1.01
N THR A 60 23.62 0.64 -0.46
CA THR A 60 24.36 1.52 0.45
C THR A 60 24.87 2.76 -0.26
N TRP A 61 25.35 2.59 -1.49
CA TRP A 61 25.74 3.71 -2.34
C TRP A 61 24.54 4.60 -2.67
N LEU A 62 23.41 4.03 -3.09
CA LEU A 62 22.19 4.75 -3.42
C LEU A 62 21.67 5.55 -2.21
N ALA A 63 21.69 4.96 -1.01
CA ALA A 63 21.28 5.62 0.22
C ALA A 63 22.16 6.83 0.60
N ARG A 64 23.41 6.87 0.12
CA ARG A 64 24.32 8.02 0.30
C ARG A 64 24.10 9.11 -0.74
N VAL A 65 23.76 8.72 -1.96
CA VAL A 65 23.61 9.65 -3.09
C VAL A 65 22.25 10.33 -3.07
N VAL A 66 21.18 9.63 -2.65
CA VAL A 66 19.82 10.19 -2.64
C VAL A 66 19.63 11.13 -1.44
N PRO A 67 19.44 12.43 -1.66
CA PRO A 67 19.21 13.39 -0.59
C PRO A 67 17.88 13.12 0.14
N LYS A 68 17.86 13.37 1.44
CA LYS A 68 16.63 13.23 2.25
C LYS A 68 15.47 14.10 1.75
N SER A 69 15.76 15.22 1.09
CA SER A 69 14.77 16.12 0.49
C SER A 69 14.00 15.44 -0.65
N VAL A 70 14.69 14.65 -1.48
CA VAL A 70 14.06 13.89 -2.58
C VAL A 70 13.10 12.83 -2.00
N VAL A 71 13.54 12.08 -1.00
CA VAL A 71 12.68 11.08 -0.33
C VAL A 71 11.43 11.72 0.27
N ARG A 72 11.58 12.86 0.94
CA ARG A 72 10.44 13.60 1.51
C ARG A 72 9.51 14.15 0.43
N GLY A 73 10.07 14.64 -0.69
CA GLY A 73 9.27 15.09 -1.83
C GLY A 73 8.43 13.96 -2.44
N LEU A 74 9.03 12.77 -2.61
CA LEU A 74 8.30 11.59 -3.08
C LEU A 74 7.20 11.16 -2.10
N GLN A 75 7.47 11.19 -0.80
CA GLN A 75 6.45 10.87 0.23
C GLN A 75 5.29 11.87 0.20
N LEU A 76 5.57 13.16 0.03
CA LEU A 76 4.55 14.19 -0.10
C LEU A 76 3.71 13.98 -1.37
N GLY A 77 4.36 13.73 -2.50
CA GLY A 77 3.69 13.45 -3.77
C GLY A 77 2.75 12.25 -3.68
N LEU A 78 3.22 11.15 -3.09
CA LEU A 78 2.39 9.96 -2.83
C LEU A 78 1.22 10.27 -1.88
N GLY A 79 1.46 11.06 -0.84
CA GLY A 79 0.40 11.48 0.08
C GLY A 79 -0.70 12.28 -0.62
N ILE A 80 -0.32 13.22 -1.49
CA ILE A 80 -1.27 14.03 -2.28
C ILE A 80 -2.04 13.15 -3.27
N GLN A 81 -1.37 12.20 -3.94
CA GLN A 81 -2.04 11.28 -4.87
C GLN A 81 -3.07 10.40 -4.15
N LEU A 82 -2.71 9.83 -3.01
CA LEU A 82 -3.62 9.02 -2.20
C LEU A 82 -4.80 9.83 -1.66
N ALA A 83 -4.56 11.05 -1.21
CA ALA A 83 -5.62 11.96 -0.76
C ALA A 83 -6.57 12.32 -1.92
N THR A 84 -6.03 12.60 -3.10
CA THR A 84 -6.82 12.89 -4.31
C THR A 84 -7.66 11.69 -4.72
N LEU A 85 -7.08 10.48 -4.72
CA LEU A 85 -7.79 9.24 -5.01
C LEU A 85 -8.92 9.01 -4.00
N ALA A 86 -8.63 9.18 -2.71
CA ALA A 86 -9.64 9.01 -1.67
C ALA A 86 -10.83 9.96 -1.85
N LEU A 87 -10.56 11.24 -2.12
CA LEU A 87 -11.61 12.25 -2.30
C LEU A 87 -12.41 12.06 -3.58
N ARG A 88 -11.74 11.71 -4.69
CA ARG A 88 -12.39 11.58 -5.99
C ARG A 88 -13.19 10.30 -6.13
N ASP A 89 -12.62 9.17 -5.71
CA ASP A 89 -13.18 7.86 -6.02
C ASP A 89 -13.97 7.28 -4.85
N TYR A 90 -13.41 7.34 -3.63
CA TYR A 90 -14.06 6.70 -2.48
C TYR A 90 -15.08 7.60 -1.79
N VAL A 91 -14.73 8.84 -1.49
CA VAL A 91 -15.63 9.76 -0.77
C VAL A 91 -16.85 10.11 -1.62
N ARG A 92 -16.66 10.33 -2.93
CA ARG A 92 -17.77 10.64 -3.86
C ARG A 92 -18.68 9.45 -4.13
N ALA A 93 -18.17 8.22 -4.09
CA ALA A 93 -18.97 7.03 -4.36
C ALA A 93 -20.16 6.90 -3.40
N ASP A 94 -19.99 7.27 -2.12
CA ASP A 94 -21.02 7.22 -1.09
C ASP A 94 -21.80 8.55 -0.90
N GLY A 95 -21.59 9.52 -1.79
CA GLY A 95 -22.26 10.80 -1.76
C GLY A 95 -22.07 11.55 -0.43
N ALA A 96 -23.14 12.13 0.12
CA ALA A 96 -23.08 12.93 1.35
C ALA A 96 -22.51 12.15 2.56
N ARG A 97 -22.79 10.85 2.65
CA ARG A 97 -22.30 9.99 3.76
C ARG A 97 -20.79 9.84 3.71
N GLY A 98 -20.20 9.68 2.51
CA GLY A 98 -18.77 9.59 2.32
C GLY A 98 -18.05 10.86 2.76
N TYR A 99 -18.61 12.03 2.46
CA TYR A 99 -18.05 13.32 2.93
C TYR A 99 -18.09 13.47 4.45
N VAL A 100 -19.21 13.07 5.09
CA VAL A 100 -19.32 13.09 6.56
C VAL A 100 -18.29 12.14 7.19
N LEU A 101 -18.18 10.92 6.66
CA LEU A 101 -17.19 9.95 7.12
C LEU A 101 -15.76 10.48 7.00
N ALA A 102 -15.43 11.07 5.84
CA ALA A 102 -14.12 11.67 5.60
C ALA A 102 -13.85 12.84 6.57
N ALA A 103 -14.82 13.70 6.83
CA ALA A 103 -14.69 14.80 7.77
C ALA A 103 -14.45 14.30 9.21
N ILE A 104 -15.21 13.29 9.65
CA ILE A 104 -15.01 12.67 10.98
C ILE A 104 -13.62 12.04 11.07
N GLY A 105 -13.20 11.26 10.05
CA GLY A 105 -11.87 10.66 10.00
C GLY A 105 -10.76 11.70 10.06
N PHE A 106 -10.91 12.80 9.34
CA PHE A 106 -9.97 13.92 9.34
C PHE A 106 -9.88 14.59 10.73
N LEU A 107 -11.00 14.83 11.39
CA LEU A 107 -11.04 15.37 12.76
C LEU A 107 -10.35 14.42 13.74
N ILE A 108 -10.60 13.12 13.66
CA ILE A 108 -9.91 12.11 14.49
C ILE A 108 -8.39 12.17 14.26
N ILE A 109 -7.94 12.28 13.02
CA ILE A 109 -6.51 12.38 12.72
C ILE A 109 -5.91 13.63 13.35
N ILE A 110 -6.53 14.80 13.19
CA ILE A 110 -6.01 16.06 13.73
C ILE A 110 -5.96 16.02 15.27
N THR A 111 -7.01 15.55 15.91
CA THR A 111 -7.09 15.51 17.38
C THR A 111 -6.09 14.53 18.01
N LEU A 112 -5.79 13.44 17.30
CA LEU A 112 -4.87 12.41 17.78
C LEU A 112 -3.46 12.55 17.17
N LEU A 113 -3.22 13.58 16.37
CA LEU A 113 -1.92 13.82 15.77
C LEU A 113 -0.87 14.07 16.85
N GLY A 114 0.12 13.20 16.92
CA GLY A 114 1.17 13.28 17.95
C GLY A 114 0.85 12.52 19.24
N ASN A 115 -0.31 11.92 19.39
CA ASN A 115 -0.61 11.08 20.55
C ASN A 115 0.20 9.77 20.47
N ARG A 116 1.13 9.58 21.44
CA ARG A 116 1.99 8.39 21.50
C ARG A 116 1.27 7.14 22.04
N ARG A 117 0.14 7.31 22.74
CA ARG A 117 -0.60 6.18 23.34
C ARG A 117 -1.57 5.54 22.37
N ILE A 118 -2.26 6.36 21.56
CA ILE A 118 -3.24 5.90 20.60
C ILE A 118 -2.86 6.44 19.22
N PRO A 119 -2.27 5.59 18.33
CA PRO A 119 -2.03 5.99 16.95
C PRO A 119 -3.33 6.36 16.25
N ALA A 120 -3.38 7.55 15.63
CA ALA A 120 -4.58 8.07 14.97
C ALA A 120 -5.16 7.11 13.91
N ALA A 121 -4.33 6.26 13.33
CA ALA A 121 -4.76 5.27 12.34
C ALA A 121 -5.76 4.25 12.91
N ILE A 122 -5.62 3.85 14.19
CA ILE A 122 -6.47 2.82 14.78
C ILE A 122 -7.94 3.25 14.86
N PRO A 123 -8.29 4.41 15.46
CA PRO A 123 -9.69 4.87 15.50
C PRO A 123 -10.28 5.09 14.10
N VAL A 124 -9.48 5.56 13.14
CA VAL A 124 -9.95 5.76 11.76
C VAL A 124 -10.25 4.44 11.07
N ILE A 125 -9.43 3.42 11.26
CA ILE A 125 -9.70 2.06 10.74
C ILE A 125 -10.97 1.50 11.38
N VAL A 126 -11.11 1.61 12.71
CA VAL A 126 -12.31 1.15 13.41
C VAL A 126 -13.56 1.86 12.90
N LEU A 127 -13.51 3.19 12.71
CA LEU A 127 -14.58 3.97 12.13
C LEU A 127 -14.96 3.45 10.73
N GLY A 128 -13.97 3.20 9.87
CA GLY A 128 -14.20 2.67 8.52
C GLY A 128 -14.81 1.26 8.53
N VAL A 129 -14.35 0.39 9.41
CA VAL A 129 -14.89 -0.97 9.59
C VAL A 129 -16.36 -0.91 10.07
N VAL A 130 -16.64 -0.11 11.11
CA VAL A 130 -18.02 0.06 11.62
C VAL A 130 -18.92 0.61 10.52
N TYR A 131 -18.48 1.61 9.79
CA TYR A 131 -19.24 2.17 8.67
C TYR A 131 -19.54 1.12 7.60
N ALA A 132 -18.53 0.32 7.21
CA ALA A 132 -18.69 -0.74 6.22
C ALA A 132 -19.73 -1.78 6.65
N PHE A 133 -19.72 -2.22 7.91
CA PHE A 133 -20.70 -3.17 8.43
C PHE A 133 -22.11 -2.58 8.55
N VAL A 134 -22.23 -1.29 8.85
CA VAL A 134 -23.54 -0.64 9.00
C VAL A 134 -24.22 -0.39 7.65
N TYR A 135 -23.45 -0.02 6.63
CA TYR A 135 -24.01 0.48 5.37
C TYR A 135 -23.73 -0.39 4.14
N ASN A 136 -22.62 -1.11 4.09
CA ASN A 136 -22.15 -1.74 2.86
C ASN A 136 -21.92 -3.26 2.94
N LEU A 137 -21.69 -3.82 4.12
CA LEU A 137 -21.39 -5.25 4.28
C LEU A 137 -22.49 -5.95 5.02
N SER A 138 -23.04 -7.01 4.42
CA SER A 138 -23.86 -7.98 5.15
C SER A 138 -22.95 -9.03 5.80
N GLY A 139 -23.43 -9.66 6.89
CA GLY A 139 -22.69 -10.78 7.50
C GLY A 139 -22.43 -11.95 6.54
N ALA A 140 -23.29 -12.11 5.52
CA ALA A 140 -23.13 -13.11 4.47
C ALA A 140 -21.95 -12.80 3.54
N ASP A 141 -21.74 -11.51 3.19
CA ASP A 141 -20.62 -11.09 2.34
C ASP A 141 -19.29 -11.35 3.04
N PHE A 142 -19.25 -11.12 4.36
CA PHE A 142 -18.06 -11.40 5.16
C PHE A 142 -17.78 -12.92 5.26
N ALA A 143 -18.79 -13.73 5.45
CA ALA A 143 -18.65 -15.18 5.49
C ALA A 143 -18.16 -15.77 4.14
N ASN A 144 -18.65 -15.20 3.02
CA ASN A 144 -18.23 -15.60 1.67
C ASN A 144 -16.81 -15.10 1.33
N ALA A 145 -16.41 -13.95 1.88
CA ALA A 145 -15.06 -13.40 1.69
C ALA A 145 -14.01 -14.03 2.62
N ALA A 146 -14.44 -14.61 3.74
CA ALA A 146 -13.57 -15.30 4.69
C ALA A 146 -13.14 -16.65 4.13
N GLY A 147 -12.12 -16.68 3.28
CA GLY A 147 -11.53 -17.88 2.70
C GLY A 147 -10.00 -17.83 2.76
N ILE A 148 -9.37 -18.99 2.92
CA ILE A 148 -7.92 -19.12 2.79
C ILE A 148 -7.64 -19.37 1.31
N THR A 149 -7.21 -18.34 0.61
CA THR A 149 -6.69 -18.45 -0.76
C THR A 149 -5.19 -18.75 -0.70
N LEU A 150 -4.80 -19.90 -1.22
CA LEU A 150 -3.38 -20.22 -1.37
C LEU A 150 -2.79 -19.36 -2.50
N PRO A 151 -1.56 -18.85 -2.33
CA PRO A 151 -0.90 -18.10 -3.37
C PRO A 151 -0.70 -18.99 -4.61
N GLN A 152 -1.22 -18.54 -5.74
CA GLN A 152 -1.00 -19.23 -7.02
C GLN A 152 0.29 -18.70 -7.63
N PHE A 153 1.18 -19.63 -8.00
CA PHE A 153 2.39 -19.28 -8.75
C PHE A 153 2.01 -18.97 -10.20
N HIS A 154 2.17 -17.72 -10.57
CA HIS A 154 2.00 -17.27 -11.95
C HIS A 154 3.38 -16.93 -12.51
N ALA A 155 3.82 -17.65 -13.52
CA ALA A 155 5.05 -17.31 -14.22
C ALA A 155 4.72 -16.20 -15.25
N PRO A 156 5.21 -14.96 -15.06
CA PRO A 156 4.97 -13.88 -16.00
C PRO A 156 5.72 -14.16 -17.32
N ALA A 157 5.10 -13.80 -18.45
CA ALA A 157 5.77 -13.84 -19.73
C ALA A 157 6.88 -12.80 -19.79
N MET A 158 7.88 -12.99 -20.68
CA MET A 158 9.00 -12.05 -20.82
C MET A 158 8.53 -10.65 -21.23
N SER A 159 7.47 -10.58 -22.04
CA SER A 159 6.80 -9.32 -22.39
C SER A 159 6.20 -8.59 -21.16
N ASP A 160 5.65 -9.35 -20.21
CA ASP A 160 5.09 -8.80 -18.98
C ASP A 160 6.17 -8.25 -18.04
N ILE A 161 7.34 -8.90 -18.01
CA ILE A 161 8.49 -8.45 -17.22
C ILE A 161 9.01 -7.12 -17.75
N THR A 162 9.19 -7.01 -19.07
CA THR A 162 9.68 -5.77 -19.69
C THR A 162 8.68 -4.63 -19.59
N ALA A 163 7.40 -4.89 -19.88
CA ALA A 163 6.33 -3.91 -19.73
C ALA A 163 6.16 -3.50 -18.27
N GLY A 164 6.17 -4.45 -17.36
CA GLY A 164 6.06 -4.19 -15.92
C GLY A 164 7.23 -3.40 -15.37
N PHE A 165 8.45 -3.67 -15.80
CA PHE A 165 9.62 -2.89 -15.42
C PHE A 165 9.50 -1.45 -15.89
N LEU A 166 9.12 -1.21 -17.14
CA LEU A 166 8.95 0.14 -17.68
C LEU A 166 7.86 0.93 -16.94
N VAL A 167 6.72 0.30 -16.67
CA VAL A 167 5.59 0.96 -15.99
C VAL A 167 5.88 1.26 -14.52
N LEU A 168 6.65 0.39 -13.84
CA LEU A 168 6.88 0.50 -12.40
C LEU A 168 8.23 1.17 -12.04
N ALA A 169 9.16 1.29 -12.99
CA ALA A 169 10.45 1.94 -12.78
C ALA A 169 10.47 3.41 -13.21
N LEU A 170 9.46 3.85 -13.97
CA LEU A 170 9.23 5.25 -14.35
C LEU A 170 8.28 5.94 -13.37
#